data_c94857574b21a2ee5cf515c855df1cd2
#
_entry.id   c94857574b21a2ee5cf515c855df1cd2
#
_cell.length_a   1.000
_cell.length_b   1.000
_cell.length_c   1.000
_cell.angle_alpha   90.00
_cell.angle_beta   90.00
_cell.angle_gamma   90.00
#
_symmetry.space_group_name_H-M   'P 1'
#
loop_
_entity.id
_entity.type
_entity.pdbx_description
1 polymer ?
#
loop_
_entity_poly.entity_id
_entity_poly.type
_entity_poly.pdbx_seq_one_letter_code
_entity_poly.pdbx_strand_id
1 'polypeptide(L)'
;LYETYEGYFDIGVAVSASPGYSDTLSTHRDLIDKHFNSITAENEMKPQEILPWNYSSDYLDKLDFSKGDRIVNYAMNNDKRVRGHVLVWHTQIPDWFFEDGNGKKLDPDALLERMTRYIKKVVGHYKGKVYAWDVVNEAIDDAVNSIHDFRQDSNWHRIFDGKEIDYIEAAFKAAHEADPAAKLYYNDFNVVKPDKRDKIIKMIKELQEREVPIHGIGIQGHWGFGWPTPEELDEAIKAYNDLGLDVQITELDIRKYGEMQESETLSRTDLEKQAQKYKEVFEILIKHRTR
;
A
#
# COMPACT_ATOMS: atom_id res chain seq x y z
N LEU A 1 20.35 -7.75 7.80
CA LEU A 1 20.17 -6.40 7.24
C LEU A 1 19.42 -5.50 8.23
N TYR A 2 18.28 -5.95 8.76
CA TYR A 2 17.50 -5.16 9.73
C TYR A 2 18.31 -4.78 10.97
N GLU A 3 19.17 -5.64 11.47
CA GLU A 3 20.07 -5.35 12.62
C GLU A 3 21.01 -4.16 12.35
N THR A 4 21.44 -3.97 11.08
CA THR A 4 22.28 -2.83 10.69
C THR A 4 21.54 -1.50 10.80
N TYR A 5 20.22 -1.54 10.61
CA TYR A 5 19.36 -0.35 10.65
C TYR A 5 18.49 -0.27 11.91
N GLU A 6 18.78 -1.10 12.93
CA GLU A 6 18.11 -1.04 14.21
C GLU A 6 18.20 0.37 14.81
N GLY A 7 17.06 0.90 15.24
CA GLY A 7 16.96 2.26 15.76
C GLY A 7 16.81 3.36 14.69
N TYR A 8 16.81 2.99 13.41
CA TYR A 8 16.48 3.90 12.31
C TYR A 8 15.10 3.60 11.74
N PHE A 9 14.89 2.41 11.19
CA PHE A 9 13.63 1.95 10.59
C PHE A 9 13.60 0.43 10.44
N ASP A 10 12.41 -0.13 10.26
CA ASP A 10 12.25 -1.54 9.93
C ASP A 10 12.66 -1.83 8.48
N ILE A 11 13.19 -3.02 8.25
CA ILE A 11 13.44 -3.53 6.89
C ILE A 11 12.41 -4.60 6.57
N GLY A 12 11.54 -4.30 5.61
CA GLY A 12 10.46 -5.16 5.20
C GLY A 12 10.75 -5.97 3.94
N VAL A 13 9.94 -7.01 3.74
CA VAL A 13 9.92 -7.81 2.51
C VAL A 13 8.50 -8.20 2.16
N ALA A 14 8.16 -8.16 0.86
CA ALA A 14 6.94 -8.75 0.35
C ALA A 14 7.10 -10.27 0.21
N VAL A 15 6.09 -11.02 0.64
CA VAL A 15 6.08 -12.47 0.57
C VAL A 15 4.77 -13.00 0.03
N SER A 16 4.84 -14.10 -0.71
CA SER A 16 3.70 -14.90 -1.14
C SER A 16 3.59 -16.17 -0.31
N ALA A 17 2.37 -16.58 -0.01
CA ALA A 17 2.06 -17.81 0.70
C ALA A 17 0.99 -18.66 -0.03
N SER A 18 1.00 -18.67 -1.35
CA SER A 18 0.04 -19.39 -2.23
C SER A 18 0.66 -20.68 -2.77
N PRO A 19 0.46 -21.84 -2.09
CA PRO A 19 1.02 -23.12 -2.53
C PRO A 19 0.59 -23.47 -3.95
N GLY A 20 1.54 -23.89 -4.79
CA GLY A 20 1.28 -24.27 -6.19
C GLY A 20 1.28 -23.10 -7.17
N TYR A 21 1.34 -21.85 -6.69
CA TYR A 21 1.47 -20.65 -7.52
C TYR A 21 2.76 -19.87 -7.19
N SER A 22 2.84 -19.32 -6.00
CA SER A 22 4.04 -18.67 -5.48
C SER A 22 4.07 -18.83 -3.97
N ASP A 23 5.15 -19.38 -3.42
CA ASP A 23 5.31 -19.59 -1.98
C ASP A 23 6.72 -19.19 -1.54
N THR A 24 7.01 -17.88 -1.68
CA THR A 24 8.30 -17.29 -1.29
C THR A 24 8.49 -17.37 0.22
N LEU A 25 7.41 -17.32 1.00
CA LEU A 25 7.45 -17.49 2.44
C LEU A 25 8.11 -18.82 2.86
N SER A 26 7.82 -19.91 2.16
CA SER A 26 8.41 -21.21 2.45
C SER A 26 9.79 -21.39 1.81
N THR A 27 9.96 -20.95 0.57
CA THR A 27 11.18 -21.20 -0.22
C THR A 27 12.35 -20.31 0.15
N HIS A 28 12.09 -19.13 0.76
CA HIS A 28 13.12 -18.15 1.12
C HIS A 28 13.17 -17.85 2.63
N ARG A 29 12.66 -18.77 3.46
CA ARG A 29 12.54 -18.58 4.91
C ARG A 29 13.83 -18.11 5.57
N ASP A 30 14.95 -18.79 5.30
CA ASP A 30 16.25 -18.46 5.91
C ASP A 30 16.70 -17.03 5.58
N LEU A 31 16.39 -16.56 4.36
CA LEU A 31 16.69 -15.20 3.93
C LEU A 31 15.78 -14.18 4.63
N ILE A 32 14.50 -14.50 4.73
CA ILE A 32 13.49 -13.66 5.40
C ILE A 32 13.86 -13.52 6.88
N ASP A 33 14.15 -14.60 7.55
CA ASP A 33 14.49 -14.59 9.00
C ASP A 33 15.77 -13.82 9.28
N LYS A 34 16.76 -13.95 8.42
CA LYS A 34 18.07 -13.32 8.60
C LYS A 34 18.07 -11.82 8.34
N HIS A 35 17.22 -11.32 7.44
CA HIS A 35 17.39 -9.97 6.89
C HIS A 35 16.24 -9.03 7.15
N PHE A 36 15.04 -9.52 7.50
CA PHE A 36 13.83 -8.71 7.55
C PHE A 36 13.10 -8.85 8.89
N ASN A 37 12.63 -7.72 9.42
CA ASN A 37 11.82 -7.64 10.63
C ASN A 37 10.39 -7.16 10.39
N SER A 38 10.02 -6.87 9.13
CA SER A 38 8.66 -6.55 8.71
C SER A 38 8.26 -7.35 7.47
N ILE A 39 6.99 -7.73 7.36
CA ILE A 39 6.45 -8.53 6.26
C ILE A 39 5.21 -7.86 5.70
N THR A 40 5.08 -7.87 4.37
CA THR A 40 3.87 -7.50 3.64
C THR A 40 3.44 -8.68 2.76
N ALA A 41 2.14 -9.01 2.75
CA ALA A 41 1.62 -10.00 1.81
C ALA A 41 1.64 -9.41 0.38
N GLU A 42 2.20 -10.14 -0.59
CA GLU A 42 2.26 -9.68 -1.97
C GLU A 42 0.86 -9.59 -2.60
N ASN A 43 -0.01 -10.60 -2.36
CA ASN A 43 -1.38 -10.63 -2.87
C ASN A 43 -2.42 -11.07 -1.85
N GLU A 44 -2.06 -11.87 -0.86
CA GLU A 44 -2.95 -12.65 -0.01
C GLU A 44 -3.85 -11.83 0.92
N MET A 45 -3.58 -10.52 1.05
CA MET A 45 -4.42 -9.59 1.83
C MET A 45 -5.18 -8.59 0.94
N LYS A 46 -5.11 -8.73 -0.40
CA LYS A 46 -5.86 -7.89 -1.34
C LYS A 46 -7.34 -8.31 -1.43
N PRO A 47 -8.25 -7.39 -1.76
CA PRO A 47 -9.68 -7.68 -1.83
C PRO A 47 -10.03 -8.89 -2.69
N GLN A 48 -9.35 -9.09 -3.83
CA GLN A 48 -9.59 -10.20 -4.75
C GLN A 48 -9.31 -11.57 -4.11
N GLU A 49 -8.35 -11.65 -3.17
CA GLU A 49 -7.99 -12.90 -2.48
C GLU A 49 -8.87 -13.17 -1.26
N ILE A 50 -9.41 -12.11 -0.63
CA ILE A 50 -10.24 -12.20 0.59
C ILE A 50 -11.72 -12.36 0.24
N LEU A 51 -12.21 -11.62 -0.76
CA LEU A 51 -13.62 -11.63 -1.16
C LEU A 51 -13.98 -12.91 -1.92
N PRO A 52 -15.20 -13.45 -1.76
CA PRO A 52 -15.64 -14.58 -2.57
C PRO A 52 -15.68 -14.22 -4.05
N TRP A 53 -15.42 -15.22 -4.91
CA TRP A 53 -15.38 -15.02 -6.36
C TRP A 53 -16.68 -14.46 -6.93
N ASN A 54 -17.83 -14.93 -6.41
CA ASN A 54 -19.15 -14.47 -6.83
C ASN A 54 -19.85 -13.71 -5.71
N TYR A 55 -20.70 -12.74 -6.10
CA TYR A 55 -21.57 -12.05 -5.17
C TYR A 55 -22.52 -12.99 -4.44
N SER A 56 -22.68 -12.74 -3.14
CA SER A 56 -23.77 -13.27 -2.31
C SER A 56 -24.11 -12.28 -1.21
N SER A 57 -25.36 -12.25 -0.77
CA SER A 57 -25.81 -11.32 0.27
C SER A 57 -25.10 -11.51 1.62
N ASP A 58 -24.57 -12.71 1.85
CA ASP A 58 -23.81 -13.12 3.03
C ASP A 58 -22.28 -13.13 2.79
N TYR A 59 -21.79 -12.36 1.80
CA TYR A 59 -20.38 -12.35 1.40
C TYR A 59 -19.41 -12.07 2.56
N LEU A 60 -19.83 -11.30 3.57
CA LEU A 60 -18.99 -11.00 4.74
C LEU A 60 -18.76 -12.22 5.66
N ASP A 61 -19.57 -13.25 5.56
CA ASP A 61 -19.38 -14.51 6.28
C ASP A 61 -18.57 -15.53 5.45
N LYS A 62 -18.25 -15.17 4.20
CA LYS A 62 -17.49 -15.98 3.22
C LYS A 62 -16.12 -15.40 2.89
N LEU A 63 -15.65 -14.45 3.67
CA LEU A 63 -14.28 -13.91 3.48
C LEU A 63 -13.26 -14.99 3.78
N ASP A 64 -12.31 -15.17 2.87
CA ASP A 64 -11.23 -16.14 3.02
C ASP A 64 -9.95 -15.46 3.53
N PHE A 65 -9.63 -15.68 4.78
CA PHE A 65 -8.41 -15.19 5.40
C PHE A 65 -7.26 -16.21 5.42
N SER A 66 -7.50 -17.42 4.94
CA SER A 66 -6.59 -18.57 5.13
C SER A 66 -5.17 -18.31 4.65
N LYS A 67 -5.01 -17.65 3.50
CA LYS A 67 -3.71 -17.32 2.92
C LYS A 67 -3.02 -16.20 3.70
N GLY A 68 -3.74 -15.11 4.00
CA GLY A 68 -3.25 -14.00 4.82
C GLY A 68 -2.88 -14.44 6.23
N ASP A 69 -3.70 -15.30 6.85
CA ASP A 69 -3.45 -15.86 8.18
C ASP A 69 -2.14 -16.66 8.23
N ARG A 70 -1.80 -17.37 7.16
CA ARG A 70 -0.54 -18.10 7.07
C ARG A 70 0.67 -17.16 7.19
N ILE A 71 0.62 -16.01 6.51
CA ILE A 71 1.68 -14.98 6.56
C ILE A 71 1.73 -14.31 7.93
N VAL A 72 0.57 -13.89 8.44
CA VAL A 72 0.47 -13.19 9.73
C VAL A 72 0.91 -14.10 10.88
N ASN A 73 0.46 -15.36 10.88
CA ASN A 73 0.88 -16.31 11.92
C ASN A 73 2.39 -16.61 11.85
N TYR A 74 2.95 -16.71 10.64
CA TYR A 74 4.42 -16.85 10.52
C TYR A 74 5.14 -15.62 11.08
N ALA A 75 4.70 -14.42 10.75
CA ALA A 75 5.30 -13.19 11.26
C ALA A 75 5.25 -13.11 12.79
N MET A 76 4.07 -13.36 13.37
CA MET A 76 3.89 -13.33 14.84
C MET A 76 4.74 -14.37 15.57
N ASN A 77 4.91 -15.57 14.99
CA ASN A 77 5.73 -16.64 15.56
C ASN A 77 7.25 -16.42 15.43
N ASN A 78 7.67 -15.43 14.63
CA ASN A 78 9.07 -15.11 14.36
C ASN A 78 9.42 -13.64 14.68
N ASP A 79 8.65 -13.01 15.58
CA ASP A 79 8.85 -11.63 16.07
C ASP A 79 8.98 -10.60 14.95
N LYS A 80 8.19 -10.77 13.87
CA LYS A 80 8.16 -9.85 12.74
C LYS A 80 6.87 -9.03 12.74
N ARG A 81 6.97 -7.78 12.34
CA ARG A 81 5.82 -6.89 12.18
C ARG A 81 5.11 -7.17 10.85
N VAL A 82 3.83 -6.85 10.76
CA VAL A 82 3.04 -7.04 9.52
C VAL A 82 2.44 -5.72 9.05
N ARG A 83 2.66 -5.39 7.77
CA ARG A 83 1.91 -4.38 7.04
C ARG A 83 0.77 -5.03 6.27
N GLY A 84 -0.43 -4.49 6.41
CA GLY A 84 -1.59 -4.91 5.62
C GLY A 84 -1.66 -4.15 4.29
N HIS A 85 -1.67 -4.87 3.19
CA HIS A 85 -1.79 -4.33 1.84
C HIS A 85 -2.84 -5.15 1.09
N VAL A 86 -3.97 -4.61 0.74
CA VAL A 86 -4.52 -3.27 0.78
C VAL A 86 -6.03 -3.35 1.02
N LEU A 87 -6.64 -2.34 1.64
CA LEU A 87 -8.09 -2.36 1.90
C LEU A 87 -8.91 -1.87 0.71
N VAL A 88 -8.51 -0.76 0.06
CA VAL A 88 -9.21 -0.14 -1.07
C VAL A 88 -8.25 0.15 -2.21
N TRP A 89 -8.50 -0.45 -3.36
CA TRP A 89 -7.72 -0.24 -4.58
C TRP A 89 -8.62 -0.33 -5.82
N HIS A 90 -8.20 0.25 -6.94
CA HIS A 90 -8.96 0.24 -8.19
C HIS A 90 -8.77 -1.05 -9.01
N THR A 91 -7.75 -1.85 -8.67
CA THR A 91 -7.50 -3.18 -9.24
C THR A 91 -7.57 -4.27 -8.17
N GLN A 92 -7.49 -5.52 -8.59
CA GLN A 92 -7.53 -6.72 -7.71
C GLN A 92 -8.68 -6.69 -6.68
N ILE A 93 -9.84 -6.25 -7.13
CA ILE A 93 -11.12 -6.27 -6.43
C ILE A 93 -12.20 -6.80 -7.39
N PRO A 94 -13.08 -7.74 -6.99
CA PRO A 94 -14.09 -8.29 -7.88
C PRO A 94 -15.07 -7.22 -8.38
N ASP A 95 -15.48 -7.28 -9.65
CA ASP A 95 -16.41 -6.32 -10.26
C ASP A 95 -17.75 -6.23 -9.53
N TRP A 96 -18.25 -7.37 -9.02
CA TRP A 96 -19.49 -7.42 -8.26
C TRP A 96 -19.46 -6.56 -6.99
N PHE A 97 -18.28 -6.20 -6.48
CA PHE A 97 -18.17 -5.32 -5.33
C PHE A 97 -18.79 -3.95 -5.56
N PHE A 98 -18.83 -3.53 -6.81
CA PHE A 98 -19.42 -2.26 -7.26
C PHE A 98 -20.84 -2.40 -7.79
N GLU A 99 -21.47 -3.58 -7.68
CA GLU A 99 -22.74 -3.91 -8.31
C GLU A 99 -23.75 -4.48 -7.29
N ASP A 100 -25.03 -4.27 -7.56
CA ASP A 100 -26.11 -4.96 -6.85
C ASP A 100 -26.22 -6.42 -7.33
N GLY A 101 -27.16 -7.17 -6.72
CA GLY A 101 -27.39 -8.59 -7.08
C GLY A 101 -27.86 -8.81 -8.53
N ASN A 102 -28.18 -7.76 -9.29
CA ASN A 102 -28.60 -7.81 -10.71
C ASN A 102 -27.53 -7.27 -11.67
N GLY A 103 -26.33 -6.96 -11.17
CA GLY A 103 -25.24 -6.43 -11.99
C GLY A 103 -25.36 -4.91 -12.30
N LYS A 104 -26.24 -4.20 -11.62
CA LYS A 104 -26.35 -2.74 -11.74
C LYS A 104 -25.36 -2.09 -10.78
N LYS A 105 -24.65 -1.05 -11.24
CA LYS A 105 -23.74 -0.27 -10.37
C LYS A 105 -24.49 0.28 -9.16
N LEU A 106 -23.86 0.18 -8.00
CA LEU A 106 -24.35 0.77 -6.76
C LEU A 106 -24.36 2.29 -6.83
N ASP A 107 -25.23 2.91 -6.07
CA ASP A 107 -25.09 4.32 -5.75
C ASP A 107 -23.97 4.54 -4.70
N PRO A 108 -23.51 5.79 -4.50
CA PRO A 108 -22.45 6.09 -3.54
C PRO A 108 -22.71 5.60 -2.13
N ASP A 109 -23.92 5.79 -1.60
CA ASP A 109 -24.26 5.42 -0.22
C ASP A 109 -24.21 3.91 -0.01
N ALA A 110 -24.75 3.14 -0.93
CA ALA A 110 -24.71 1.68 -0.90
C ALA A 110 -23.28 1.13 -1.01
N LEU A 111 -22.43 1.78 -1.83
CA LEU A 111 -21.01 1.39 -1.94
C LEU A 111 -20.24 1.76 -0.68
N LEU A 112 -20.49 2.93 -0.07
CA LEU A 112 -19.88 3.32 1.21
C LEU A 112 -20.24 2.30 2.32
N GLU A 113 -21.51 1.90 2.43
CA GLU A 113 -21.91 0.88 3.39
C GLU A 113 -21.16 -0.44 3.16
N ARG A 114 -21.13 -0.92 1.92
CA ARG A 114 -20.45 -2.17 1.56
C ARG A 114 -18.96 -2.11 1.90
N MET A 115 -18.28 -1.06 1.48
CA MET A 115 -16.85 -0.84 1.71
C MET A 115 -16.52 -0.77 3.21
N THR A 116 -17.24 0.03 3.96
CA THR A 116 -16.97 0.20 5.40
C THR A 116 -17.18 -1.08 6.18
N ARG A 117 -18.23 -1.87 5.84
CA ARG A 117 -18.46 -3.20 6.45
C ARG A 117 -17.33 -4.19 6.13
N TYR A 118 -16.87 -4.21 4.87
CA TYR A 118 -15.73 -5.02 4.45
C TYR A 118 -14.45 -4.63 5.22
N ILE A 119 -14.11 -3.35 5.24
CA ILE A 119 -12.92 -2.84 5.95
C ILE A 119 -12.97 -3.23 7.43
N LYS A 120 -14.09 -3.01 8.11
CA LYS A 120 -14.25 -3.38 9.53
C LYS A 120 -14.07 -4.87 9.79
N LYS A 121 -14.51 -5.74 8.88
CA LYS A 121 -14.31 -7.19 8.99
C LYS A 121 -12.83 -7.56 8.80
N VAL A 122 -12.16 -7.02 7.78
CA VAL A 122 -10.76 -7.32 7.48
C VAL A 122 -9.83 -6.80 8.58
N VAL A 123 -9.93 -5.52 8.91
CA VAL A 123 -9.09 -4.91 9.96
C VAL A 123 -9.38 -5.54 11.33
N GLY A 124 -10.64 -5.81 11.63
CA GLY A 124 -11.06 -6.48 12.87
C GLY A 124 -10.48 -7.89 13.00
N HIS A 125 -10.39 -8.66 11.90
CA HIS A 125 -9.79 -9.99 11.89
C HIS A 125 -8.29 -9.94 12.26
N TYR A 126 -7.58 -8.92 11.78
CA TYR A 126 -6.15 -8.74 12.04
C TYR A 126 -5.82 -7.77 13.17
N LYS A 127 -6.81 -7.35 13.95
CA LYS A 127 -6.65 -6.40 15.06
C LYS A 127 -5.52 -6.81 16.00
N GLY A 128 -4.59 -5.86 16.25
CA GLY A 128 -3.43 -6.06 17.12
C GLY A 128 -2.30 -6.90 16.52
N LYS A 129 -2.45 -7.42 15.28
CA LYS A 129 -1.44 -8.19 14.57
C LYS A 129 -0.80 -7.40 13.43
N VAL A 130 -1.58 -6.54 12.75
CA VAL A 130 -1.13 -5.67 11.68
C VAL A 130 -0.87 -4.28 12.26
N TYR A 131 0.36 -3.78 12.17
CA TYR A 131 0.73 -2.50 12.77
C TYR A 131 0.43 -1.30 11.88
N ALA A 132 0.34 -1.51 10.57
CA ALA A 132 0.08 -0.48 9.58
C ALA A 132 -0.73 -1.04 8.42
N TRP A 133 -1.69 -0.26 7.91
CA TRP A 133 -2.50 -0.58 6.74
C TRP A 133 -2.30 0.44 5.62
N ASP A 134 -2.11 -0.04 4.40
CA ASP A 134 -2.42 0.73 3.22
C ASP A 134 -3.94 0.74 3.07
N VAL A 135 -4.57 1.85 3.49
CA VAL A 135 -6.03 1.95 3.52
C VAL A 135 -6.58 2.18 2.12
N VAL A 136 -6.00 3.16 1.42
CA VAL A 136 -6.32 3.47 0.02
C VAL A 136 -5.04 3.50 -0.80
N ASN A 137 -5.09 2.82 -1.94
CA ASN A 137 -3.97 2.71 -2.87
C ASN A 137 -4.32 3.33 -4.21
N GLU A 138 -3.41 4.18 -4.73
CA GLU A 138 -3.40 4.70 -6.11
C GLU A 138 -4.69 5.41 -6.54
N ALA A 139 -5.26 6.23 -5.67
CA ALA A 139 -6.45 7.00 -5.98
C ALA A 139 -6.18 8.27 -6.80
N ILE A 140 -4.91 8.76 -6.78
CA ILE A 140 -4.53 10.01 -7.46
C ILE A 140 -4.18 9.75 -8.92
N ASP A 141 -4.62 10.66 -9.80
CA ASP A 141 -4.34 10.57 -11.22
C ASP A 141 -2.86 10.84 -11.54
N ASP A 142 -2.25 9.95 -12.31
CA ASP A 142 -0.84 10.01 -12.72
C ASP A 142 -0.65 10.40 -14.20
N ALA A 143 -1.73 10.73 -14.92
CA ALA A 143 -1.63 11.10 -16.31
C ALA A 143 -0.89 12.46 -16.47
N VAL A 144 0.06 12.49 -17.39
CA VAL A 144 0.86 13.69 -17.66
C VAL A 144 -0.04 14.84 -18.13
N ASN A 145 0.10 16.01 -17.53
CA ASN A 145 -0.73 17.21 -17.77
C ASN A 145 -2.23 17.00 -17.49
N SER A 146 -2.60 16.00 -16.69
CA SER A 146 -3.99 15.84 -16.30
C SER A 146 -4.46 16.98 -15.39
N ILE A 147 -5.67 17.48 -15.70
CA ILE A 147 -6.38 18.46 -14.87
C ILE A 147 -7.16 17.82 -13.73
N HIS A 148 -7.22 16.49 -13.70
CA HIS A 148 -7.93 15.75 -12.68
C HIS A 148 -7.01 15.42 -11.51
N ASP A 149 -7.52 15.55 -10.30
CA ASP A 149 -6.78 15.16 -9.10
C ASP A 149 -6.86 13.64 -8.88
N PHE A 150 -8.01 13.04 -9.14
CA PHE A 150 -8.28 11.62 -8.91
C PHE A 150 -8.28 10.80 -10.20
N ARG A 151 -7.92 9.52 -10.06
CA ARG A 151 -7.87 8.53 -11.15
C ARG A 151 -9.23 8.34 -11.81
N GLN A 152 -9.30 8.61 -13.11
CA GLN A 152 -10.55 8.60 -13.87
C GLN A 152 -10.99 7.19 -14.33
N ASP A 153 -10.06 6.27 -14.50
CA ASP A 153 -10.29 4.92 -15.04
C ASP A 153 -10.63 3.88 -13.96
N SER A 154 -11.24 4.29 -12.85
CA SER A 154 -11.62 3.40 -11.75
C SER A 154 -13.15 3.31 -11.56
N ASN A 155 -13.63 2.20 -11.01
CA ASN A 155 -15.03 2.07 -10.59
C ASN A 155 -15.35 3.02 -9.42
N TRP A 156 -14.37 3.36 -8.58
CA TRP A 156 -14.51 4.35 -7.52
C TRP A 156 -14.86 5.72 -8.10
N HIS A 157 -14.07 6.21 -9.08
CA HIS A 157 -14.39 7.47 -9.76
C HIS A 157 -15.75 7.44 -10.42
N ARG A 158 -16.08 6.39 -11.21
CA ARG A 158 -17.36 6.30 -11.92
C ARG A 158 -18.59 6.37 -11.03
N ILE A 159 -18.47 5.99 -9.76
CA ILE A 159 -19.58 6.03 -8.80
C ILE A 159 -19.56 7.34 -8.00
N PHE A 160 -18.40 7.85 -7.62
CA PHE A 160 -18.29 9.05 -6.78
C PHE A 160 -18.15 10.35 -7.54
N ASP A 161 -17.71 10.34 -8.79
CA ASP A 161 -17.60 11.45 -9.77
C ASP A 161 -17.53 12.87 -9.16
N GLY A 162 -16.31 13.30 -8.82
CA GLY A 162 -16.05 14.59 -8.15
C GLY A 162 -16.27 14.61 -6.62
N LYS A 163 -16.56 13.45 -6.01
CA LYS A 163 -16.70 13.26 -4.57
C LYS A 163 -15.81 12.12 -4.03
N GLU A 164 -14.70 11.85 -4.71
CA GLU A 164 -13.82 10.72 -4.38
C GLU A 164 -13.28 10.83 -2.95
N ILE A 165 -13.15 12.03 -2.42
CA ILE A 165 -12.74 12.26 -1.05
C ILE A 165 -13.67 11.57 -0.04
N ASP A 166 -14.95 11.41 -0.35
CA ASP A 166 -15.95 10.83 0.57
C ASP A 166 -15.68 9.33 0.81
N TYR A 167 -15.33 8.56 -0.25
CA TYR A 167 -14.98 7.15 -0.03
C TYR A 167 -13.62 6.99 0.67
N ILE A 168 -12.67 7.88 0.39
CA ILE A 168 -11.35 7.87 1.04
C ILE A 168 -11.52 8.14 2.53
N GLU A 169 -12.22 9.21 2.90
CA GLU A 169 -12.57 9.54 4.29
C GLU A 169 -13.25 8.36 5.00
N ALA A 170 -14.29 7.78 4.38
CA ALA A 170 -15.03 6.67 4.95
C ALA A 170 -14.13 5.43 5.16
N ALA A 171 -13.21 5.14 4.24
CA ALA A 171 -12.28 4.04 4.35
C ALA A 171 -11.33 4.19 5.55
N PHE A 172 -10.71 5.36 5.71
CA PHE A 172 -9.82 5.64 6.84
C PHE A 172 -10.56 5.61 8.18
N LYS A 173 -11.74 6.21 8.27
CA LYS A 173 -12.57 6.18 9.49
C LYS A 173 -12.97 4.76 9.86
N ALA A 174 -13.40 3.93 8.90
CA ALA A 174 -13.77 2.54 9.13
C ALA A 174 -12.57 1.69 9.61
N ALA A 175 -11.38 1.89 9.05
CA ALA A 175 -10.17 1.20 9.46
C ALA A 175 -9.77 1.59 10.90
N HIS A 176 -9.80 2.88 11.22
CA HIS A 176 -9.48 3.38 12.56
C HIS A 176 -10.48 2.87 13.61
N GLU A 177 -11.77 2.86 13.30
CA GLU A 177 -12.80 2.33 14.20
C GLU A 177 -12.58 0.85 14.52
N ALA A 178 -12.15 0.07 13.53
CA ALA A 178 -11.90 -1.36 13.70
C ALA A 178 -10.63 -1.65 14.51
N ASP A 179 -9.53 -0.93 14.26
CA ASP A 179 -8.29 -1.01 15.04
C ASP A 179 -7.65 0.38 15.23
N PRO A 180 -7.95 1.08 16.32
CA PRO A 180 -7.37 2.40 16.60
C PRO A 180 -5.86 2.41 16.84
N ALA A 181 -5.25 1.24 17.06
CA ALA A 181 -3.81 1.11 17.30
C ALA A 181 -2.99 0.99 16.00
N ALA A 182 -3.62 0.56 14.91
CA ALA A 182 -2.95 0.44 13.63
C ALA A 182 -2.70 1.80 13.00
N LYS A 183 -1.53 1.97 12.38
CA LYS A 183 -1.20 3.16 11.59
C LYS A 183 -1.85 3.05 10.21
N LEU A 184 -2.41 4.15 9.71
CA LEU A 184 -3.19 4.20 8.48
C LEU A 184 -2.49 5.04 7.42
N TYR A 185 -2.21 4.47 6.26
CA TYR A 185 -1.43 5.07 5.18
C TYR A 185 -2.26 5.20 3.90
N TYR A 186 -2.01 6.27 3.17
CA TYR A 186 -2.27 6.36 1.75
C TYR A 186 -1.02 5.88 1.01
N ASN A 187 -1.14 4.95 0.06
CA ASN A 187 -0.01 4.37 -0.66
C ASN A 187 -0.14 4.63 -2.17
N ASP A 188 0.96 5.05 -2.83
CA ASP A 188 0.91 5.31 -4.26
C ASP A 188 2.32 5.28 -4.90
N PHE A 189 2.37 5.13 -6.23
CA PHE A 189 3.59 5.25 -7.03
C PHE A 189 3.77 6.68 -7.56
N ASN A 190 4.99 7.01 -8.01
CA ASN A 190 5.33 8.33 -8.55
C ASN A 190 5.09 9.53 -7.60
N VAL A 191 4.88 9.30 -6.32
CA VAL A 191 4.55 10.33 -5.32
C VAL A 191 5.71 11.31 -5.06
N VAL A 192 6.89 11.03 -5.58
CA VAL A 192 8.06 11.92 -5.57
C VAL A 192 7.94 13.00 -6.65
N LYS A 193 7.22 12.73 -7.76
CA LYS A 193 7.01 13.71 -8.83
C LYS A 193 6.21 14.91 -8.33
N PRO A 194 6.66 16.16 -8.58
CA PRO A 194 6.04 17.35 -8.03
C PRO A 194 4.53 17.44 -8.31
N ASP A 195 4.11 17.23 -9.56
CA ASP A 195 2.68 17.36 -9.95
C ASP A 195 1.79 16.38 -9.16
N LYS A 196 2.20 15.12 -9.03
CA LYS A 196 1.44 14.11 -8.29
C LYS A 196 1.52 14.36 -6.78
N ARG A 197 2.70 14.75 -6.28
CA ARG A 197 2.90 15.13 -4.88
C ARG A 197 1.96 16.26 -4.46
N ASP A 198 1.80 17.28 -5.28
CA ASP A 198 0.93 18.43 -4.99
C ASP A 198 -0.55 18.03 -4.91
N LYS A 199 -1.02 17.13 -5.80
CA LYS A 199 -2.37 16.56 -5.74
C LYS A 199 -2.58 15.75 -4.46
N ILE A 200 -1.61 14.91 -4.08
CA ILE A 200 -1.64 14.15 -2.82
C ILE A 200 -1.67 15.08 -1.62
N ILE A 201 -0.83 16.09 -1.57
CA ILE A 201 -0.81 17.09 -0.48
C ILE A 201 -2.16 17.80 -0.37
N LYS A 202 -2.80 18.15 -1.48
CA LYS A 202 -4.13 18.75 -1.50
C LYS A 202 -5.17 17.81 -0.87
N MET A 203 -5.21 16.55 -1.32
CA MET A 203 -6.10 15.54 -0.75
C MET A 203 -5.88 15.35 0.75
N ILE A 204 -4.61 15.24 1.19
CA ILE A 204 -4.28 15.05 2.61
C ILE A 204 -4.71 16.23 3.47
N LYS A 205 -4.50 17.46 3.02
CA LYS A 205 -4.95 18.65 3.75
C LYS A 205 -6.47 18.64 3.92
N GLU A 206 -7.21 18.28 2.87
CA GLU A 206 -8.66 18.15 2.97
C GLU A 206 -9.08 17.04 3.94
N LEU A 207 -8.40 15.88 3.95
CA LEU A 207 -8.65 14.82 4.92
C LEU A 207 -8.35 15.28 6.36
N GLN A 208 -7.26 16.04 6.56
CA GLN A 208 -6.91 16.59 7.88
C GLN A 208 -7.92 17.64 8.36
N GLU A 209 -8.41 18.51 7.47
CA GLU A 209 -9.49 19.48 7.77
C GLU A 209 -10.80 18.79 8.17
N ARG A 210 -11.04 17.57 7.66
CA ARG A 210 -12.19 16.70 8.01
C ARG A 210 -11.92 15.80 9.22
N GLU A 211 -10.79 15.99 9.90
CA GLU A 211 -10.35 15.20 11.07
C GLU A 211 -10.28 13.69 10.78
N VAL A 212 -9.86 13.33 9.55
CA VAL A 212 -9.69 11.93 9.15
C VAL A 212 -8.38 11.37 9.73
N PRO A 213 -8.41 10.17 10.33
CA PRO A 213 -7.23 9.58 10.97
C PRO A 213 -6.24 9.02 9.94
N ILE A 214 -5.52 9.88 9.23
CA ILE A 214 -4.41 9.53 8.34
C ILE A 214 -3.08 9.74 9.06
N HIS A 215 -2.23 8.71 9.06
CA HIS A 215 -0.98 8.72 9.84
C HIS A 215 0.26 8.83 8.97
N GLY A 216 0.17 8.45 7.69
CA GLY A 216 1.36 8.44 6.84
C GLY A 216 1.09 8.28 5.35
N ILE A 217 2.19 8.39 4.61
CA ILE A 217 2.29 8.14 3.17
C ILE A 217 3.17 6.93 2.92
N GLY A 218 2.67 5.99 2.10
CA GLY A 218 3.46 4.97 1.47
C GLY A 218 3.97 5.45 0.12
N ILE A 219 5.28 5.48 -0.03
CA ILE A 219 5.97 5.69 -1.31
C ILE A 219 6.30 4.30 -1.86
N GLN A 220 5.63 3.85 -2.92
CA GLN A 220 5.86 2.49 -3.45
C GLN A 220 7.34 2.26 -3.76
N GLY A 221 8.00 3.19 -4.43
CA GLY A 221 9.44 3.08 -4.66
C GLY A 221 9.82 2.24 -5.86
N HIS A 222 8.96 2.14 -6.89
CA HIS A 222 9.27 1.50 -8.18
C HIS A 222 10.14 2.42 -9.03
N TRP A 223 11.46 2.32 -8.86
CA TRP A 223 12.41 3.29 -9.39
C TRP A 223 13.40 2.68 -10.39
N GLY A 224 13.99 3.58 -11.20
CA GLY A 224 15.13 3.26 -12.05
C GLY A 224 16.46 3.74 -11.46
N PHE A 225 17.56 3.42 -12.14
CA PHE A 225 18.89 3.85 -11.69
C PHE A 225 19.06 5.38 -11.65
N GLY A 226 18.36 6.12 -12.52
CA GLY A 226 18.50 7.56 -12.67
C GLY A 226 17.41 8.39 -12.00
N TRP A 227 16.37 7.77 -11.47
CA TRP A 227 15.24 8.48 -10.89
C TRP A 227 14.66 7.72 -9.68
N PRO A 228 14.19 8.44 -8.63
CA PRO A 228 14.33 9.89 -8.37
C PRO A 228 15.80 10.26 -8.07
N THR A 229 16.15 11.53 -8.23
CA THR A 229 17.43 12.00 -7.68
C THR A 229 17.37 12.02 -6.15
N PRO A 230 18.52 12.02 -5.45
CA PRO A 230 18.55 12.18 -4.00
C PRO A 230 17.81 13.42 -3.52
N GLU A 231 17.93 14.53 -4.22
CA GLU A 231 17.30 15.80 -3.90
C GLU A 231 15.77 15.73 -4.04
N GLU A 232 15.27 15.12 -5.12
CA GLU A 232 13.82 14.93 -5.35
C GLU A 232 13.19 14.06 -4.26
N LEU A 233 13.87 12.98 -3.84
CA LEU A 233 13.40 12.11 -2.77
C LEU A 233 13.42 12.84 -1.42
N ASP A 234 14.49 13.57 -1.12
CA ASP A 234 14.62 14.37 0.09
C ASP A 234 13.50 15.41 0.22
N GLU A 235 13.24 16.15 -0.86
CA GLU A 235 12.15 17.14 -0.93
C GLU A 235 10.77 16.51 -0.73
N ALA A 236 10.52 15.34 -1.36
CA ALA A 236 9.24 14.67 -1.23
C ALA A 236 8.99 14.19 0.21
N ILE A 237 9.97 13.52 0.82
CA ILE A 237 9.86 13.06 2.21
C ILE A 237 9.65 14.26 3.14
N LYS A 238 10.42 15.35 2.94
CA LYS A 238 10.23 16.55 3.74
C LYS A 238 8.84 17.14 3.60
N ALA A 239 8.30 17.22 2.38
CA ALA A 239 6.97 17.79 2.13
C ALA A 239 5.86 17.00 2.87
N TYR A 240 5.97 15.67 2.94
CA TYR A 240 5.02 14.84 3.70
C TYR A 240 5.23 14.95 5.21
N ASN A 241 6.49 14.98 5.68
CA ASN A 241 6.81 15.18 7.09
C ASN A 241 6.30 16.55 7.62
N ASP A 242 6.35 17.60 6.78
CA ASP A 242 5.85 18.94 7.12
C ASP A 242 4.32 18.96 7.34
N LEU A 243 3.59 17.92 6.86
CA LEU A 243 2.17 17.69 7.17
C LEU A 243 1.94 16.86 8.44
N GLY A 244 3.01 16.50 9.15
CA GLY A 244 2.94 15.65 10.35
C GLY A 244 2.73 14.16 10.05
N LEU A 245 3.06 13.71 8.83
CA LEU A 245 2.86 12.33 8.40
C LEU A 245 4.15 11.52 8.49
N ASP A 246 4.01 10.25 8.89
CA ASP A 246 5.05 9.24 8.69
C ASP A 246 5.24 8.93 7.21
N VAL A 247 6.47 8.62 6.81
CA VAL A 247 6.78 8.18 5.44
C VAL A 247 7.38 6.79 5.47
N GLN A 248 6.85 5.88 4.65
CA GLN A 248 7.41 4.55 4.44
C GLN A 248 7.65 4.32 2.96
N ILE A 249 8.81 3.72 2.60
CA ILE A 249 9.01 3.15 1.28
C ILE A 249 8.43 1.74 1.34
N THR A 250 7.39 1.47 0.56
CA THR A 250 6.53 0.31 0.80
C THR A 250 6.82 -0.88 -0.11
N GLU A 251 7.39 -0.65 -1.30
CA GLU A 251 7.51 -1.65 -2.38
C GLU A 251 8.83 -1.51 -3.15
N LEU A 252 9.89 -1.04 -2.48
CA LEU A 252 11.15 -0.64 -3.11
C LEU A 252 11.73 -1.69 -4.05
N ASP A 253 11.72 -1.39 -5.33
CA ASP A 253 12.53 -2.06 -6.34
C ASP A 253 13.29 -1.02 -7.18
N ILE A 254 14.53 -1.36 -7.57
CA ILE A 254 15.39 -0.49 -8.37
C ILE A 254 15.81 -1.25 -9.62
N ARG A 255 15.27 -0.84 -10.76
CA ARG A 255 15.42 -1.51 -12.06
C ARG A 255 16.36 -0.75 -12.98
N LYS A 256 16.95 -1.46 -13.94
CA LYS A 256 17.81 -0.84 -14.96
C LYS A 256 17.04 0.15 -15.83
N TYR A 257 15.81 -0.18 -16.18
CA TYR A 257 14.89 0.65 -16.95
C TYR A 257 13.58 0.79 -16.16
N GLY A 258 12.94 1.96 -16.22
CA GLY A 258 11.76 2.28 -15.40
C GLY A 258 10.49 1.48 -15.72
N GLU A 259 10.44 0.71 -16.82
CA GLU A 259 9.34 -0.17 -17.17
C GLU A 259 9.88 -1.56 -17.51
N MET A 260 9.06 -2.59 -17.21
CA MET A 260 9.42 -4.00 -17.37
C MET A 260 9.84 -4.32 -18.81
N GLN A 261 11.13 -4.46 -19.07
CA GLN A 261 11.63 -5.32 -20.13
C GLN A 261 12.13 -6.60 -19.47
N GLU A 262 11.41 -7.70 -19.73
CA GLU A 262 11.80 -9.04 -19.27
C GLU A 262 13.16 -9.41 -19.82
N SER A 263 14.04 -9.96 -18.97
CA SER A 263 15.18 -10.80 -19.30
C SER A 263 16.50 -10.16 -19.79
N GLU A 264 16.86 -8.93 -19.43
CA GLU A 264 18.28 -8.56 -19.57
C GLU A 264 19.09 -8.98 -18.33
N THR A 265 20.09 -9.83 -18.54
CA THR A 265 21.10 -10.10 -17.51
C THR A 265 21.84 -8.81 -17.20
N LEU A 266 21.76 -8.37 -15.94
CA LEU A 266 22.45 -7.15 -15.50
C LEU A 266 23.97 -7.35 -15.64
N SER A 267 24.64 -6.39 -16.27
CA SER A 267 26.09 -6.33 -16.28
C SER A 267 26.63 -5.97 -14.88
N ARG A 268 27.93 -6.19 -14.66
CA ARG A 268 28.57 -5.75 -13.41
C ARG A 268 28.40 -4.25 -13.17
N THR A 269 28.50 -3.45 -14.20
CA THR A 269 28.28 -1.99 -14.12
C THR A 269 26.82 -1.65 -13.74
N ASP A 270 25.83 -2.42 -14.23
CA ASP A 270 24.44 -2.22 -13.84
C ASP A 270 24.23 -2.55 -12.36
N LEU A 271 24.82 -3.64 -11.87
CA LEU A 271 24.76 -4.00 -10.44
C LEU A 271 25.45 -2.94 -9.55
N GLU A 272 26.56 -2.36 -9.99
CA GLU A 272 27.24 -1.27 -9.29
C GLU A 272 26.35 -0.01 -9.22
N LYS A 273 25.65 0.34 -10.31
CA LYS A 273 24.68 1.45 -10.34
C LYS A 273 23.48 1.18 -9.44
N GLN A 274 22.94 -0.03 -9.47
CA GLN A 274 21.84 -0.42 -8.60
C GLN A 274 22.24 -0.31 -7.12
N ALA A 275 23.42 -0.83 -6.75
CA ALA A 275 23.93 -0.76 -5.39
C ALA A 275 24.15 0.70 -4.94
N GLN A 276 24.66 1.56 -5.82
CA GLN A 276 24.81 2.99 -5.53
C GLN A 276 23.46 3.66 -5.30
N LYS A 277 22.45 3.32 -6.10
CA LYS A 277 21.09 3.86 -5.93
C LYS A 277 20.44 3.42 -4.62
N TYR A 278 20.54 2.15 -4.24
CA TYR A 278 20.09 1.69 -2.92
C TYR A 278 20.81 2.47 -1.80
N LYS A 279 22.10 2.67 -1.89
CA LYS A 279 22.87 3.44 -0.90
C LYS A 279 22.33 4.86 -0.76
N GLU A 280 22.11 5.58 -1.86
CA GLU A 280 21.56 6.95 -1.87
C GLU A 280 20.19 7.01 -1.18
N VAL A 281 19.30 6.08 -1.51
CA VAL A 281 17.97 5.99 -0.89
C VAL A 281 18.09 5.79 0.63
N PHE A 282 18.90 4.85 1.07
CA PHE A 282 19.06 4.56 2.50
C PHE A 282 19.72 5.71 3.27
N GLU A 283 20.67 6.43 2.67
CA GLU A 283 21.28 7.63 3.27
C GLU A 283 20.24 8.73 3.51
N ILE A 284 19.29 8.92 2.58
CA ILE A 284 18.19 9.87 2.73
C ILE A 284 17.22 9.41 3.81
N LEU A 285 16.84 8.12 3.84
CA LEU A 285 15.96 7.59 4.88
C LEU A 285 16.56 7.76 6.28
N ILE A 286 17.87 7.53 6.44
CA ILE A 286 18.57 7.77 7.71
C ILE A 286 18.49 9.24 8.12
N LYS A 287 18.62 10.17 7.16
CA LYS A 287 18.51 11.61 7.40
C LYS A 287 17.12 12.02 7.92
N HIS A 288 16.08 11.40 7.37
CA HIS A 288 14.68 11.72 7.68
C HIS A 288 14.05 10.81 8.72
N ARG A 289 14.82 9.97 9.42
CA ARG A 289 14.25 9.08 10.42
C ARG A 289 13.29 9.82 11.33
N THR A 290 12.07 9.34 11.41
CA THR A 290 11.13 9.74 12.46
C THR A 290 11.53 9.07 13.76
N ARG A 291 11.55 9.84 14.83
CA ARG A 291 11.89 9.37 16.17
C ARG A 291 10.77 8.57 16.80
#